data_85d146f8a970c2070b887b38b6d59499
#
_entry.id   85d146f8a970c2070b887b38b6d59499
#
_cell.length_a   1.000
_cell.length_b   1.000
_cell.length_c   1.000
_cell.angle_alpha   90.00
_cell.angle_beta   90.00
_cell.angle_gamma   90.00
#
_symmetry.space_group_name_H-M   'P 1'
#
loop_
_entity.id
_entity.type
_entity.pdbx_description
1 polymer ?
#
loop_
_entity_poly.entity_id
_entity_poly.type
_entity_poly.pdbx_seq_one_letter_code
_entity_poly.pdbx_strand_id
1 'polypeptide(L)'
;NPSLRFALGSEYAKLEEMPLAIEHLSSAVVQDPEFSAAWKLLGKVQLEAGLAEEAIDSYRKGIRAATQHGDIQAAREMTVFLKRLQKAS
;
A
#
# COMPACT_ATOMS: atom_id res chain seq x y z
N ASN A 1 -7.30 15.01 4.67
CA ASN A 1 -5.88 15.19 4.33
C ASN A 1 -5.19 13.84 4.17
N PRO A 2 -4.74 13.48 2.96
CA PRO A 2 -4.13 12.17 2.73
C PRO A 2 -2.86 11.95 3.55
N SER A 3 -2.06 12.99 3.79
CA SER A 3 -0.85 12.85 4.60
C SER A 3 -1.16 12.51 6.05
N LEU A 4 -2.19 13.13 6.62
CA LEU A 4 -2.64 12.81 7.98
C LEU A 4 -3.17 11.39 8.07
N ARG A 5 -3.97 10.98 7.09
CA ARG A 5 -4.49 9.61 7.02
C ARG A 5 -3.37 8.58 6.92
N PHE A 6 -2.37 8.89 6.08
CA PHE A 6 -1.19 8.03 5.96
C PHE A 6 -0.45 7.90 7.28
N ALA A 7 -0.24 9.03 7.98
CA ALA A 7 0.45 9.03 9.27
C ALA A 7 -0.30 8.19 10.31
N LEU A 8 -1.63 8.34 10.37
CA LEU A 8 -2.47 7.54 11.27
C LEU A 8 -2.39 6.06 10.91
N GLY A 9 -2.50 5.74 9.63
CA GLY A 9 -2.40 4.36 9.16
C GLY A 9 -1.05 3.73 9.50
N SER A 10 0.03 4.50 9.35
CA SER A 10 1.38 4.04 9.70
C SER A 10 1.48 3.71 11.18
N GLU A 11 0.94 4.56 12.04
CA GLU A 11 0.99 4.33 13.48
C GLU A 11 0.17 3.09 13.88
N TYR A 12 -1.03 2.94 13.32
CA TYR A 12 -1.82 1.75 13.58
C TYR A 12 -1.14 0.48 13.07
N ALA A 13 -0.46 0.56 11.93
CA ALA A 13 0.30 -0.59 11.40
C ALA A 13 1.41 -1.01 12.36
N LYS A 14 2.12 -0.05 12.96
CA LYS A 14 3.15 -0.33 13.95
C LYS A 14 2.58 -0.98 15.21
N LEU A 15 1.36 -0.64 15.58
CA LEU A 15 0.67 -1.21 16.72
C LEU A 15 -0.02 -2.53 16.38
N GLU A 16 0.12 -2.99 15.14
CA GLU A 16 -0.52 -4.21 14.63
C GLU A 16 -2.05 -4.16 14.70
N GLU A 17 -2.59 -2.95 14.67
CA GLU A 17 -4.04 -2.70 14.58
C GLU A 17 -4.43 -2.68 13.11
N MET A 18 -4.44 -3.86 12.47
CA MET A 18 -4.59 -3.97 11.03
C MET A 18 -5.88 -3.38 10.47
N PRO A 19 -7.06 -3.63 11.06
CA PRO A 19 -8.29 -3.03 10.52
C PRO A 19 -8.25 -1.50 10.50
N LEU A 20 -7.74 -0.87 11.56
CA LEU A 20 -7.63 0.58 11.62
C LEU A 20 -6.58 1.10 10.66
N ALA A 21 -5.46 0.41 10.53
CA ALA A 21 -4.44 0.76 9.55
C ALA A 21 -5.02 0.75 8.14
N ILE A 22 -5.75 -0.30 7.79
CA ILE A 22 -6.36 -0.44 6.46
C ILE A 22 -7.38 0.68 6.23
N GLU A 23 -8.20 1.00 7.22
CA GLU A 23 -9.20 2.08 7.11
C GLU A 23 -8.52 3.41 6.76
N HIS A 24 -7.51 3.80 7.52
CA HIS A 24 -6.84 5.09 7.30
C HIS A 24 -6.03 5.11 6.01
N LEU A 25 -5.33 4.01 5.69
CA LEU A 25 -4.55 3.93 4.46
C LEU A 25 -5.45 3.91 3.22
N SER A 26 -6.59 3.23 3.30
CA SER A 26 -7.57 3.22 2.21
C SER A 26 -8.11 4.63 1.97
N SER A 27 -8.39 5.36 3.04
CA SER A 27 -8.83 6.75 2.94
C SER A 27 -7.75 7.63 2.29
N ALA A 28 -6.49 7.41 2.64
CA ALA A 28 -5.38 8.18 2.06
C ALA A 28 -5.31 8.02 0.55
N VAL A 29 -5.43 6.79 0.04
CA VAL A 29 -5.32 6.54 -1.41
C VAL A 29 -6.59 6.92 -2.17
N VAL A 30 -7.74 6.97 -1.50
CA VAL A 30 -8.96 7.50 -2.11
C VAL A 30 -8.82 9.01 -2.28
N GLN A 31 -8.28 9.70 -1.28
CA GLN A 31 -8.06 11.15 -1.34
C GLN A 31 -6.94 11.54 -2.30
N ASP A 32 -5.91 10.70 -2.40
CA ASP A 32 -4.79 10.91 -3.29
C ASP A 32 -4.36 9.58 -3.94
N PRO A 33 -4.93 9.22 -5.09
CA PRO A 33 -4.60 7.97 -5.78
C PRO A 33 -3.14 7.87 -6.24
N GLU A 34 -2.41 8.97 -6.25
CA GLU A 34 -1.01 8.98 -6.66
C GLU A 34 -0.04 8.90 -5.49
N PHE A 35 -0.56 8.68 -4.30
CA PHE A 35 0.25 8.56 -3.07
C PHE A 35 0.88 7.16 -3.02
N SER A 36 1.99 6.99 -3.69
CA SER A 36 2.63 5.68 -3.85
C SER A 36 3.05 5.04 -2.53
N ALA A 37 3.55 5.84 -1.58
CA ALA A 37 3.94 5.33 -0.27
C ALA A 37 2.74 4.75 0.49
N ALA A 38 1.57 5.37 0.35
CA ALA A 38 0.35 4.86 1.00
C ALA A 38 -0.12 3.55 0.36
N TRP A 39 -0.05 3.43 -0.98
CA TRP A 39 -0.34 2.17 -1.65
C TRP A 39 0.59 1.05 -1.19
N LYS A 40 1.87 1.35 -1.08
CA LYS A 40 2.87 0.37 -0.66
C LYS A 40 2.58 -0.14 0.74
N LEU A 41 2.32 0.75 1.68
CA LEU A 41 2.01 0.36 3.05
C LEU A 41 0.67 -0.35 3.15
N LEU A 42 -0.34 0.10 2.39
CA LEU A 42 -1.64 -0.56 2.36
C LEU A 42 -1.49 -2.01 1.88
N GLY A 43 -0.75 -2.22 0.81
CA GLY A 43 -0.50 -3.58 0.31
C GLY A 43 0.17 -4.46 1.35
N LYS A 44 1.17 -3.92 2.04
CA LYS A 44 1.89 -4.65 3.09
C LYS A 44 0.94 -5.05 4.23
N VAL A 45 0.14 -4.11 4.72
CA VAL A 45 -0.80 -4.36 5.82
C VAL A 45 -1.88 -5.35 5.40
N GLN A 46 -2.42 -5.21 4.18
CA GLN A 46 -3.40 -6.15 3.66
C GLN A 46 -2.83 -7.57 3.59
N LEU A 47 -1.59 -7.71 3.15
CA LEU A 47 -0.95 -9.01 3.10
C LEU A 47 -0.80 -9.61 4.50
N GLU A 48 -0.37 -8.82 5.47
CA GLU A 48 -0.25 -9.27 6.86
C GLU A 48 -1.60 -9.66 7.46
N ALA A 49 -2.67 -9.02 7.00
CA ALA A 49 -4.04 -9.32 7.43
C ALA A 49 -4.66 -10.51 6.70
N GLY A 50 -3.91 -11.15 5.80
CA GLY A 50 -4.41 -12.31 5.04
C GLY A 50 -5.22 -11.93 3.81
N LEU A 51 -5.19 -10.67 3.38
CA LEU A 51 -5.95 -10.17 2.25
C LEU A 51 -5.06 -10.09 1.00
N ALA A 52 -4.61 -11.25 0.52
CA ALA A 52 -3.62 -11.32 -0.54
C ALA A 52 -4.10 -10.70 -1.86
N GLU A 53 -5.36 -10.90 -2.24
CA GLU A 53 -5.89 -10.33 -3.49
C GLU A 53 -5.95 -8.81 -3.43
N GLU A 54 -6.38 -8.27 -2.30
CA GLU A 54 -6.40 -6.82 -2.08
C GLU A 54 -5.00 -6.25 -2.10
N ALA A 55 -4.04 -6.96 -1.50
CA ALA A 55 -2.64 -6.55 -1.51
C ALA A 55 -2.08 -6.48 -2.93
N ILE A 56 -2.38 -7.47 -3.76
CA ILE A 56 -1.97 -7.48 -5.17
C ILE A 56 -2.51 -6.24 -5.89
N ASP A 57 -3.79 -5.93 -5.70
CA ASP A 57 -4.41 -4.76 -6.31
C ASP A 57 -3.74 -3.46 -5.84
N SER A 58 -3.47 -3.35 -4.53
CA SER A 58 -2.80 -2.18 -3.97
C SER A 58 -1.40 -1.99 -4.54
N TYR A 59 -0.63 -3.07 -4.66
CA TYR A 59 0.71 -2.98 -5.25
C TYR A 59 0.66 -2.60 -6.72
N ARG A 60 -0.29 -3.12 -7.49
CA ARG A 60 -0.45 -2.73 -8.90
C ARG A 60 -0.74 -1.24 -9.05
N LYS A 61 -1.66 -0.73 -8.24
CA LYS A 61 -1.99 0.70 -8.25
C LYS A 61 -0.83 1.55 -7.77
N GLY A 62 -0.11 1.08 -6.75
CA GLY A 62 1.07 1.76 -6.24
C GLY A 62 2.20 1.82 -7.25
N ILE A 63 2.44 0.74 -7.99
CA ILE A 63 3.45 0.71 -9.05
C ILE A 63 3.11 1.75 -10.11
N ARG A 64 1.84 1.82 -10.52
CA ARG A 64 1.40 2.81 -11.50
C ARG A 64 1.63 4.23 -10.99
N ALA A 65 1.23 4.51 -9.76
CA ALA A 65 1.41 5.83 -9.16
C ALA A 65 2.89 6.20 -9.08
N ALA A 66 3.73 5.30 -8.61
CA ALA A 66 5.16 5.51 -8.48
C ALA A 66 5.81 5.75 -9.84
N THR A 67 5.43 4.97 -10.84
CA THR A 67 5.96 5.11 -12.20
C THR A 67 5.59 6.47 -12.79
N GLN A 68 4.35 6.90 -12.60
CA GLN A 68 3.89 8.19 -13.12
C GLN A 68 4.64 9.37 -12.50
N HIS A 69 5.04 9.24 -11.24
CA HIS A 69 5.79 10.30 -10.54
C HIS A 69 7.30 10.15 -10.64
N GLY A 70 7.77 9.15 -11.35
CA GLY A 70 9.21 8.92 -11.48
C GLY A 70 9.86 8.36 -10.23
N ASP A 71 9.08 7.83 -9.29
CA ASP A 71 9.61 7.18 -8.08
C ASP A 71 9.98 5.72 -8.44
N ILE A 72 11.12 5.59 -9.09
CA ILE A 72 11.59 4.32 -9.63
C ILE A 72 11.88 3.31 -8.53
N GLN A 73 12.43 3.77 -7.40
CA GLN A 73 12.74 2.87 -6.29
C GLN A 73 11.49 2.24 -5.70
N ALA A 74 10.46 3.05 -5.44
CA ALA A 74 9.19 2.53 -4.92
C ALA A 74 8.54 1.56 -5.91
N ALA A 75 8.56 1.89 -7.20
CA ALA A 75 8.02 1.02 -8.25
C ALA A 75 8.73 -0.32 -8.27
N ARG A 76 10.05 -0.34 -8.16
CA ARG A 76 10.83 -1.57 -8.14
C ARG A 76 10.53 -2.42 -6.92
N GLU A 77 10.46 -1.80 -5.74
CA GLU A 77 10.17 -2.51 -4.50
C GLU A 77 8.80 -3.19 -4.56
N MET A 78 7.79 -2.45 -4.99
CA MET A 78 6.44 -3.00 -5.11
C MET A 78 6.36 -4.08 -6.19
N THR A 79 7.09 -3.93 -7.29
CA THR A 79 7.15 -4.96 -8.33
C THR A 79 7.71 -6.27 -7.79
N VAL A 80 8.75 -6.20 -6.97
CA VAL A 80 9.33 -7.40 -6.33
C VAL A 80 8.30 -8.07 -5.42
N PHE A 81 7.61 -7.30 -4.58
CA PHE A 81 6.57 -7.83 -3.71
C PHE A 81 5.45 -8.48 -4.51
N LEU A 82 4.99 -7.80 -5.57
CA LEU A 82 3.93 -8.31 -6.42
C LEU A 82 4.31 -9.64 -7.07
N LYS A 83 5.52 -9.74 -7.60
CA LYS A 83 6.01 -10.97 -8.21
C LYS A 83 6.06 -12.12 -7.22
N ARG A 84 6.50 -11.86 -6.00
CA ARG A 84 6.53 -12.87 -4.93
C ARG A 84 5.13 -13.38 -4.62
N LEU A 85 4.16 -12.48 -4.52
CA LEU A 85 2.77 -12.83 -4.24
C LEU A 85 2.18 -13.68 -5.37
N GLN A 86 2.40 -13.28 -6.61
CA GLN A 86 1.90 -14.00 -7.78
C GLN A 86 2.55 -15.38 -7.91
N LYS A 87 3.82 -15.48 -7.57
CA LYS A 87 4.53 -16.76 -7.63
C LYS A 87 4.10 -17.70 -6.52
N ALA A 88 3.74 -17.19 -5.36
CA ALA A 88 3.31 -17.99 -4.22
C ALA A 88 1.90 -18.57 -4.41
N SER A 89 1.11 -17.94 -5.27
CA SER A 89 -0.24 -18.43 -5.56
C SER A 89 -0.24 -19.38 -6.75
#